data_7ea3ba3b1aa86a29f1afe0990b47be90
#
_entry.id   7ea3ba3b1aa86a29f1afe0990b47be90
#
_cell.length_a   1.000
_cell.length_b   1.000
_cell.length_c   1.000
_cell.angle_alpha   90.00
_cell.angle_beta   90.00
_cell.angle_gamma   90.00
#
_symmetry.space_group_name_H-M   'P 1'
#
loop_
_entity.id
_entity.type
_entity.pdbx_description
1 polymer ?
#
loop_
_entity_poly.entity_id
_entity_poly.type
_entity_poly.pdbx_seq_one_letter_code
_entity_poly.pdbx_strand_id
1 'polypeptide(L)'
;MCISEPKSDSPNTPRKGHEQPAATSVHGWRYHHVGIPTDVPRHGEYYLEQFKMYVSAFETSPCGIQWMRFEPDSPVHALIKSVPHIAFEVDDLQAAIEGKEILTAPNSPSEGVTVAMILDSGAPVELLEFRRDLSSGPRR
;
A
#
# COMPACT_ATOMS: atom_id res chain seq x y z
N MET A 1 3.63 -33.56 8.75
CA MET A 1 3.84 -32.99 8.47
C MET A 1 4.48 -32.23 8.25
N CYS A 2 4.89 -32.09 7.95
CA CYS A 2 5.39 -31.39 7.82
C CYS A 2 5.79 -30.62 7.39
N ILE A 3 6.04 -30.28 7.09
CA ILE A 3 6.53 -29.55 6.80
C ILE A 3 6.52 -28.65 6.32
N SER A 4 6.40 -28.47 5.92
CA SER A 4 6.33 -27.58 5.35
C SER A 4 6.69 -26.36 5.43
N GLU A 5 6.84 -25.78 5.72
CA GLU A 5 7.24 -24.66 5.98
C GLU A 5 8.05 -23.91 5.13
N PRO A 6 9.10 -24.23 4.68
CA PRO A 6 9.86 -23.39 3.84
C PRO A 6 9.24 -23.11 2.53
N LYS A 7 8.23 -23.85 2.18
CA LYS A 7 7.72 -23.56 0.90
C LYS A 7 7.01 -22.25 0.82
N SER A 8 6.58 -21.67 1.93
CA SER A 8 5.96 -20.37 1.85
C SER A 8 6.96 -19.28 1.53
N ASP A 9 8.26 -19.58 1.62
CA ASP A 9 9.27 -18.59 1.28
C ASP A 9 9.65 -18.62 -0.19
N SER A 10 9.19 -19.58 -0.93
CA SER A 10 9.57 -19.69 -2.33
C SER A 10 8.58 -18.91 -3.18
N PRO A 11 9.08 -17.98 -4.01
CA PRO A 11 8.17 -17.24 -4.86
C PRO A 11 7.48 -18.10 -5.90
N ASN A 12 8.00 -19.31 -6.15
CA ASN A 12 7.44 -20.16 -7.18
C ASN A 12 6.55 -21.26 -6.62
N THR A 13 6.39 -21.33 -5.31
CA THR A 13 5.58 -22.38 -4.69
C THR A 13 4.19 -21.83 -4.38
N PRO A 14 3.15 -22.38 -5.02
CA PRO A 14 1.80 -21.87 -4.76
C PRO A 14 1.36 -22.13 -3.32
N ARG A 15 0.73 -21.13 -2.74
CA ARG A 15 0.11 -21.30 -1.42
C ARG A 15 -1.21 -22.03 -1.58
N LYS A 16 -1.60 -22.65 -0.48
CA LYS A 16 -2.94 -23.21 -0.39
C LYS A 16 -3.91 -22.11 -0.02
N GLY A 17 -5.19 -22.35 -0.29
CA GLY A 17 -6.19 -21.30 -0.15
C GLY A 17 -6.34 -20.74 1.24
N HIS A 18 -6.01 -21.54 2.28
CA HIS A 18 -6.14 -21.07 3.66
C HIS A 18 -4.88 -20.36 4.17
N GLU A 19 -3.81 -20.33 3.40
CA GLU A 19 -2.55 -19.74 3.82
C GLU A 19 -2.53 -18.26 3.48
N GLN A 20 -2.03 -17.44 4.40
CA GLN A 20 -1.90 -16.01 4.18
C GLN A 20 -0.74 -15.73 3.27
N PRO A 21 -0.80 -14.61 2.54
CA PRO A 21 0.34 -14.20 1.71
C PRO A 21 1.59 -13.98 2.54
N ALA A 22 2.75 -14.19 1.92
CA ALA A 22 4.02 -14.03 2.60
C ALA A 22 4.21 -12.63 3.17
N ALA A 23 3.59 -11.63 2.57
CA ALA A 23 3.66 -10.27 3.09
C ALA A 23 3.27 -10.24 4.56
N THR A 24 2.23 -10.96 4.94
CA THR A 24 1.76 -10.98 6.32
C THR A 24 2.37 -12.14 7.11
N SER A 25 2.45 -13.32 6.53
CA SER A 25 2.85 -14.50 7.29
C SER A 25 4.35 -14.60 7.48
N VAL A 26 5.14 -14.02 6.57
CA VAL A 26 6.59 -14.12 6.63
C VAL A 26 7.21 -12.77 6.96
N HIS A 27 6.80 -11.73 6.25
CA HIS A 27 7.45 -10.43 6.41
C HIS A 27 6.85 -9.59 7.51
N GLY A 28 5.68 -9.96 8.01
CA GLY A 28 5.04 -9.23 9.08
C GLY A 28 4.52 -7.86 8.68
N TRP A 29 4.30 -7.65 7.39
CA TRP A 29 3.70 -6.40 6.92
C TRP A 29 2.24 -6.36 7.38
N ARG A 30 1.75 -5.15 7.66
CA ARG A 30 0.40 -5.00 8.19
C ARG A 30 -0.47 -4.31 7.16
N TYR A 31 -1.62 -4.90 6.86
CA TYR A 31 -2.55 -4.29 5.92
C TYR A 31 -2.96 -2.90 6.42
N HIS A 32 -2.96 -1.93 5.51
CA HIS A 32 -3.33 -0.56 5.84
C HIS A 32 -4.58 -0.14 5.10
N HIS A 33 -4.60 -0.28 3.79
CA HIS A 33 -5.78 0.12 3.02
C HIS A 33 -5.71 -0.47 1.62
N VAL A 34 -6.82 -0.33 0.91
CA VAL A 34 -6.86 -0.60 -0.52
C VAL A 34 -7.31 0.68 -1.22
N GLY A 35 -6.54 1.12 -2.20
CA GLY A 35 -6.85 2.29 -2.99
C GLY A 35 -7.54 1.87 -4.28
N ILE A 36 -8.68 2.49 -4.57
CA ILE A 36 -9.51 2.11 -5.72
C ILE A 36 -9.74 3.34 -6.59
N PRO A 37 -9.24 3.34 -7.83
CA PRO A 37 -9.51 4.46 -8.73
C PRO A 37 -10.97 4.53 -9.10
N THR A 38 -11.49 5.74 -9.26
CA THR A 38 -12.86 5.96 -9.68
C THR A 38 -12.94 7.27 -10.45
N ASP A 39 -13.92 7.35 -11.34
CA ASP A 39 -14.23 8.61 -12.02
C ASP A 39 -15.43 9.30 -11.39
N VAL A 40 -16.04 8.68 -10.40
CA VAL A 40 -17.30 9.17 -9.84
C VAL A 40 -16.99 10.01 -8.60
N PRO A 41 -17.42 11.29 -8.56
CA PRO A 41 -17.26 12.09 -7.35
C PRO A 41 -18.01 11.45 -6.19
N ARG A 42 -17.42 11.50 -5.01
CA ARG A 42 -18.00 10.88 -3.84
C ARG A 42 -18.13 11.89 -2.72
N HIS A 43 -19.08 11.65 -1.85
CA HIS A 43 -19.27 12.50 -0.69
C HIS A 43 -18.05 12.39 0.22
N GLY A 44 -17.62 13.53 0.76
CA GLY A 44 -16.52 13.52 1.72
C GLY A 44 -15.13 13.52 1.10
N GLU A 45 -15.04 13.75 -0.19
CA GLU A 45 -13.72 13.85 -0.81
C GLU A 45 -12.94 15.04 -0.27
N TYR A 46 -11.62 14.87 -0.18
CA TYR A 46 -10.74 16.00 0.00
C TYR A 46 -9.59 15.91 -1.02
N TYR A 47 -9.04 17.08 -1.33
CA TYR A 47 -8.10 17.22 -2.44
C TYR A 47 -6.66 17.14 -1.96
N LEU A 48 -5.85 16.38 -2.66
CA LEU A 48 -4.41 16.32 -2.43
C LEU A 48 -3.74 17.03 -3.59
N GLU A 49 -3.32 18.25 -3.35
CA GLU A 49 -2.86 19.13 -4.41
C GLU A 49 -1.63 18.60 -5.11
N GLN A 50 -0.69 18.04 -4.35
CA GLN A 50 0.56 17.57 -4.94
C GLN A 50 0.35 16.40 -5.90
N PHE A 51 -0.75 15.69 -5.76
CA PHE A 51 -1.06 14.56 -6.63
C PHE A 51 -2.21 14.87 -7.58
N LYS A 52 -2.83 16.03 -7.46
CA LYS A 52 -4.00 16.41 -8.25
C LYS A 52 -5.04 15.32 -8.22
N MET A 53 -5.43 14.94 -7.02
CA MET A 53 -6.40 13.87 -6.84
C MET A 53 -7.28 14.12 -5.62
N TYR A 54 -8.44 13.52 -5.63
CA TYR A 54 -9.39 13.53 -4.52
C TYR A 54 -9.41 12.15 -3.89
N VAL A 55 -9.44 12.09 -2.57
CA VAL A 55 -9.53 10.83 -1.83
C VAL A 55 -10.71 10.88 -0.88
N SER A 56 -11.25 9.70 -0.57
CA SER A 56 -12.40 9.62 0.33
C SER A 56 -12.50 8.25 0.95
N ALA A 57 -13.26 8.18 2.02
CA ALA A 57 -13.70 6.97 2.71
C ALA A 57 -12.71 6.37 3.70
N PHE A 58 -11.40 6.57 3.54
CA PHE A 58 -10.44 5.84 4.37
C PHE A 58 -10.72 6.05 5.86
N GLU A 59 -11.00 7.30 6.25
CA GLU A 59 -11.11 7.65 7.67
C GLU A 59 -12.31 7.02 8.35
N THR A 60 -13.32 6.60 7.57
CA THR A 60 -14.53 6.03 8.13
C THR A 60 -14.75 4.58 7.75
N SER A 61 -13.91 4.03 6.88
CA SER A 61 -14.10 2.67 6.40
C SER A 61 -13.44 1.67 7.34
N PRO A 62 -14.22 0.76 7.95
CA PRO A 62 -13.60 -0.25 8.82
C PRO A 62 -12.73 -1.23 8.07
N CYS A 63 -12.84 -1.29 6.76
CA CYS A 63 -12.05 -2.23 5.95
C CYS A 63 -10.92 -1.53 5.22
N GLY A 64 -10.69 -0.24 5.47
CA GLY A 64 -9.58 0.46 4.84
C GLY A 64 -9.81 0.78 3.37
N ILE A 65 -11.06 1.02 2.98
CA ILE A 65 -11.36 1.38 1.59
C ILE A 65 -10.99 2.85 1.39
N GLN A 66 -10.22 3.13 0.33
CA GLN A 66 -9.91 4.50 -0.04
C GLN A 66 -10.19 4.67 -1.52
N TRP A 67 -11.15 5.55 -1.85
CA TRP A 67 -11.44 5.88 -3.25
C TRP A 67 -10.51 6.99 -3.68
N MET A 68 -10.05 6.91 -4.93
CA MET A 68 -9.13 7.88 -5.50
C MET A 68 -9.68 8.35 -6.84
N ARG A 69 -9.89 9.66 -6.95
CA ARG A 69 -10.39 10.24 -8.20
C ARG A 69 -9.34 11.24 -8.69
N PHE A 70 -8.75 10.96 -9.83
CA PHE A 70 -7.61 11.72 -10.34
C PHE A 70 -8.06 12.74 -11.36
N GLU A 71 -7.42 13.93 -11.31
CA GLU A 71 -7.59 14.89 -12.39
C GLU A 71 -6.82 14.40 -13.62
N PRO A 72 -7.21 14.86 -14.81
CA PRO A 72 -6.58 14.34 -16.04
C PRO A 72 -5.08 14.54 -16.08
N ASP A 73 -4.57 15.60 -15.46
CA ASP A 73 -3.14 15.89 -15.47
C ASP A 73 -2.44 15.49 -14.19
N SER A 74 -3.05 14.62 -13.40
CA SER A 74 -2.40 14.12 -12.19
C SER A 74 -1.08 13.46 -12.53
N PRO A 75 0.00 13.77 -11.78
CA PRO A 75 1.31 13.18 -12.06
C PRO A 75 1.47 11.76 -11.59
N VAL A 76 0.45 11.20 -10.94
CA VAL A 76 0.53 9.84 -10.42
C VAL A 76 0.68 8.86 -11.58
N HIS A 77 1.44 7.80 -11.35
CA HIS A 77 1.72 6.81 -12.39
C HIS A 77 0.43 6.25 -12.97
N ALA A 78 0.44 6.03 -14.28
CA ALA A 78 -0.77 5.60 -15.00
C ALA A 78 -1.36 4.32 -14.43
N LEU A 79 -0.53 3.38 -14.00
CA LEU A 79 -1.04 2.13 -13.46
C LEU A 79 -1.83 2.37 -12.18
N ILE A 80 -1.33 3.26 -11.32
CA ILE A 80 -2.02 3.57 -10.06
C ILE A 80 -3.35 4.24 -10.33
N LYS A 81 -3.45 4.97 -11.43
CA LYS A 81 -4.70 5.65 -11.80
C LYS A 81 -5.70 4.70 -12.45
N SER A 82 -5.28 3.49 -12.81
CA SER A 82 -6.15 2.59 -13.57
C SER A 82 -6.57 1.33 -12.84
N VAL A 83 -5.79 0.85 -11.88
CA VAL A 83 -6.16 -0.39 -11.17
C VAL A 83 -6.03 -0.16 -9.67
N PRO A 84 -6.75 -0.95 -8.87
CA PRO A 84 -6.62 -0.83 -7.41
C PRO A 84 -5.22 -1.22 -6.94
N HIS A 85 -4.83 -0.67 -5.78
CA HIS A 85 -3.60 -1.08 -5.13
C HIS A 85 -3.88 -1.42 -3.68
N ILE A 86 -3.16 -2.40 -3.17
CA ILE A 86 -3.19 -2.73 -1.74
C ILE A 86 -2.02 -2.02 -1.08
N ALA A 87 -2.21 -1.60 0.17
CA ALA A 87 -1.18 -0.88 0.90
C ALA A 87 -0.89 -1.57 2.22
N PHE A 88 0.39 -1.71 2.52
CA PHE A 88 0.87 -2.30 3.77
C PHE A 88 1.74 -1.32 4.52
N GLU A 89 1.63 -1.34 5.83
CA GLU A 89 2.58 -0.66 6.69
C GLU A 89 3.76 -1.59 6.95
N VAL A 90 4.97 -1.05 6.83
CA VAL A 90 6.19 -1.82 7.06
C VAL A 90 7.03 -1.09 8.09
N ASP A 91 7.91 -1.83 8.77
CA ASP A 91 8.78 -1.22 9.78
C ASP A 91 10.00 -0.55 9.17
N ASP A 92 10.48 -1.07 8.04
CA ASP A 92 11.70 -0.58 7.41
C ASP A 92 11.49 -0.61 5.90
N LEU A 93 11.21 0.56 5.36
CA LEU A 93 10.85 0.66 3.93
C LEU A 93 12.03 0.27 3.05
N GLN A 94 13.25 0.69 3.39
CA GLN A 94 14.39 0.36 2.57
C GLN A 94 14.60 -1.14 2.49
N ALA A 95 14.45 -1.83 3.61
CA ALA A 95 14.57 -3.28 3.61
C ALA A 95 13.42 -3.92 2.84
N ALA A 96 12.23 -3.37 2.99
CA ALA A 96 11.05 -3.97 2.36
C ALA A 96 11.11 -3.91 0.83
N ILE A 97 11.71 -2.86 0.28
CA ILE A 97 11.74 -2.71 -1.18
C ILE A 97 12.96 -3.34 -1.82
N GLU A 98 13.88 -3.83 -1.00
CA GLU A 98 15.12 -4.39 -1.55
C GLU A 98 14.80 -5.56 -2.46
N GLY A 99 15.35 -5.54 -3.67
CA GLY A 99 15.12 -6.61 -4.63
C GLY A 99 13.76 -6.59 -5.32
N LYS A 100 12.93 -5.59 -5.01
CA LYS A 100 11.62 -5.51 -5.63
C LYS A 100 11.65 -4.60 -6.84
N GLU A 101 10.69 -4.80 -7.72
CA GLU A 101 10.52 -3.92 -8.87
C GLU A 101 9.81 -2.66 -8.40
N ILE A 102 10.43 -1.51 -8.60
CA ILE A 102 9.95 -0.23 -8.07
C ILE A 102 9.08 0.45 -9.12
N LEU A 103 7.86 0.80 -8.73
CA LEU A 103 6.98 1.58 -9.59
C LEU A 103 7.13 3.06 -9.29
N THR A 104 7.17 3.41 -8.00
CA THR A 104 7.37 4.79 -7.56
C THR A 104 8.39 4.76 -6.43
N ALA A 105 9.46 5.52 -6.61
CA ALA A 105 10.54 5.55 -5.62
C ALA A 105 10.07 6.13 -4.29
N PRO A 106 10.77 5.83 -3.20
CA PRO A 106 10.38 6.35 -1.89
C PRO A 106 10.23 7.87 -1.91
N ASN A 107 9.17 8.33 -1.27
CA ASN A 107 8.86 9.76 -1.16
C ASN A 107 8.01 9.94 0.09
N SER A 108 7.86 11.19 0.51
CA SER A 108 7.09 11.51 1.70
C SER A 108 5.91 12.40 1.30
N PRO A 109 4.74 11.80 1.12
CA PRO A 109 3.56 12.59 0.73
C PRO A 109 3.09 13.52 1.83
N SER A 110 3.43 13.21 3.08
CA SER A 110 3.14 14.09 4.19
C SER A 110 4.18 13.83 5.26
N GLU A 111 4.19 14.72 6.26
CA GLU A 111 5.16 14.61 7.31
C GLU A 111 4.96 13.33 8.10
N GLY A 112 6.05 12.63 8.38
CA GLY A 112 6.00 11.46 9.23
C GLY A 112 5.73 10.16 8.51
N VAL A 113 5.55 10.18 7.20
CA VAL A 113 5.35 8.94 6.46
C VAL A 113 6.20 8.95 5.21
N THR A 114 6.81 7.82 4.92
CA THR A 114 7.53 7.59 3.68
C THR A 114 6.86 6.44 2.96
N VAL A 115 6.63 6.60 1.67
CA VAL A 115 5.94 5.58 0.89
C VAL A 115 6.73 5.25 -0.35
N ALA A 116 6.50 4.05 -0.85
CA ALA A 116 7.00 3.62 -2.15
C ALA A 116 5.96 2.72 -2.76
N MET A 117 5.96 2.64 -4.08
CA MET A 117 5.11 1.69 -4.79
C MET A 117 5.98 0.67 -5.47
N ILE A 118 5.65 -0.59 -5.29
CA ILE A 118 6.32 -1.70 -5.96
C ILE A 118 5.31 -2.41 -6.85
N LEU A 119 5.82 -3.29 -7.70
CA LEU A 119 4.97 -4.15 -8.52
C LEU A 119 5.02 -5.56 -7.98
N ASP A 120 3.87 -6.17 -7.87
CA ASP A 120 3.76 -7.58 -7.54
C ASP A 120 2.72 -8.18 -8.48
N SER A 121 3.15 -9.15 -9.27
CA SER A 121 2.24 -9.83 -10.20
C SER A 121 1.52 -8.85 -11.12
N GLY A 122 2.21 -7.77 -11.47
CA GLY A 122 1.65 -6.75 -12.36
C GLY A 122 0.77 -5.74 -11.69
N ALA A 123 0.56 -5.82 -10.39
CA ALA A 123 -0.30 -4.89 -9.67
C ALA A 123 0.55 -3.96 -8.79
N PRO A 124 0.10 -2.72 -8.60
CA PRO A 124 0.83 -1.82 -7.70
C PRO A 124 0.55 -2.18 -6.25
N VAL A 125 1.59 -2.12 -5.44
CA VAL A 125 1.48 -2.35 -4.01
C VAL A 125 2.18 -1.18 -3.33
N GLU A 126 1.47 -0.53 -2.42
CA GLU A 126 2.02 0.62 -1.68
C GLU A 126 2.60 0.14 -0.37
N LEU A 127 3.79 0.63 -0.05
CA LEU A 127 4.41 0.33 1.24
C LEU A 127 4.61 1.64 1.98
N LEU A 128 4.17 1.66 3.24
CA LEU A 128 4.23 2.87 4.06
C LEU A 128 5.06 2.60 5.30
N GLU A 129 5.96 3.52 5.58
CA GLU A 129 6.68 3.50 6.85
C GLU A 129 6.38 4.78 7.60
N PHE A 130 5.83 4.65 8.81
CA PHE A 130 5.50 5.80 9.65
C PHE A 130 6.63 6.06 10.63
N ARG A 131 7.01 7.33 10.78
CA ARG A 131 8.05 7.69 11.71
C ARG A 131 7.53 7.57 13.13
N ARG A 132 8.21 6.74 13.90
CA ARG A 132 7.74 6.48 15.24
C ARG A 132 8.01 7.62 16.19
N ASP A 133 9.04 8.40 15.93
CA ASP A 133 9.36 9.49 16.83
C ASP A 133 8.32 10.61 16.77
N LEU A 134 7.50 10.63 15.76
CA LEU A 134 6.39 11.59 15.71
C LEU A 134 5.26 11.19 16.63
N SER A 135 5.28 9.97 17.12
CA SER A 135 4.25 9.47 18.01
C SER A 135 4.77 9.46 19.42
N SER A 136 5.33 10.56 19.85
CA SER A 136 5.87 10.61 21.19
C SER A 136 4.81 10.39 22.25
N GLY A 137 3.55 10.64 21.91
CA GLY A 137 2.48 10.25 22.78
C GLY A 137 2.21 8.77 22.65
N PRO A 138 1.25 8.25 23.42
CA PRO A 138 0.92 6.83 23.32
C PRO A 138 0.47 6.48 21.93
N ARG A 139 0.97 5.38 21.45
CA ARG A 139 0.51 4.87 20.16
C ARG A 139 -0.83 4.19 20.39
N ARG A 140 -1.64 4.33 19.42
CA ARG A 140 -2.95 3.75 19.63
C ARG A 140 -3.25 2.75 18.64
#